data_97870a75614c7743eb1e0f40fbdd74ae
#
_entry.id   97870a75614c7743eb1e0f40fbdd74ae
#
_cell.length_a   1.000
_cell.length_b   1.000
_cell.length_c   1.000
_cell.angle_alpha   90.00
_cell.angle_beta   90.00
_cell.angle_gamma   90.00
#
_symmetry.space_group_name_H-M   'P 1'
#
loop_
_entity.id
_entity.type
_entity.pdbx_description
1 polymer ?
#
loop_
_entity_poly.entity_id
_entity_poly.type
_entity_poly.pdbx_seq_one_letter_code
_entity_poly.pdbx_strand_id
1 'polypeptide(L)'
;MTQPLDIDLPADHRRLALNILRAHLPQSIKAWVFGSRATRRARRYSDLDLAIDAGRRLTLDEIARLTEAFSDSDLPHRVDLVDWHDIDDRWRQTIMAERVALTEAAHPDAAG
;
A
#
# COMPACT_ATOMS: atom_id res chain seq x y z
N MET A 1 -22.01 6.28 -15.36
CA MET A 1 -20.58 6.21 -15.63
C MET A 1 -19.86 5.59 -14.45
N THR A 2 -19.00 4.65 -14.72
CA THR A 2 -18.28 3.95 -13.67
C THR A 2 -17.06 4.75 -13.24
N GLN A 3 -16.96 5.02 -11.95
CA GLN A 3 -15.77 5.64 -11.39
C GLN A 3 -14.65 4.60 -11.34
N PRO A 4 -13.43 4.96 -11.69
CA PRO A 4 -12.32 4.04 -11.45
C PRO A 4 -12.19 3.78 -9.95
N LEU A 5 -11.80 2.55 -9.63
CA LEU A 5 -11.51 2.22 -8.25
C LEU A 5 -10.38 3.10 -7.75
N ASP A 6 -10.56 3.64 -6.59
CA ASP A 6 -9.57 4.51 -5.99
C ASP A 6 -9.43 4.21 -4.50
N ILE A 7 -8.30 4.59 -3.97
CA ILE A 7 -7.95 4.38 -2.58
C ILE A 7 -8.57 5.50 -1.75
N ASP A 8 -9.16 5.14 -0.62
CA ASP A 8 -9.66 6.12 0.33
C ASP A 8 -8.49 6.67 1.15
N LEU A 9 -7.66 7.47 0.49
CA LEU A 9 -6.45 8.01 1.08
C LEU A 9 -6.09 9.30 0.35
N PRO A 10 -5.83 10.39 1.09
CA PRO A 10 -5.42 11.66 0.47
C PRO A 10 -4.16 11.51 -0.38
N ALA A 11 -4.07 12.33 -1.43
CA ALA A 11 -2.97 12.27 -2.38
C ALA A 11 -1.59 12.46 -1.73
N ASP A 12 -1.49 13.34 -0.77
CA ASP A 12 -0.23 13.58 -0.05
C ASP A 12 0.16 12.37 0.80
N HIS A 13 -0.81 11.67 1.38
CA HIS A 13 -0.54 10.44 2.12
C HIS A 13 -0.06 9.32 1.20
N ARG A 14 -0.66 9.21 0.00
CA ARG A 14 -0.20 8.24 -1.01
C ARG A 14 1.23 8.49 -1.41
N ARG A 15 1.57 9.75 -1.66
CA ARG A 15 2.92 10.13 -2.06
C ARG A 15 3.92 9.82 -0.96
N LEU A 16 3.57 10.12 0.29
CA LEU A 16 4.43 9.85 1.43
C LEU A 16 4.68 8.33 1.57
N ALA A 17 3.64 7.52 1.45
CA ALA A 17 3.77 6.07 1.53
C ALA A 17 4.66 5.54 0.40
N LEU A 18 4.44 6.00 -0.83
CA LEU A 18 5.26 5.59 -1.97
C LEU A 18 6.72 5.99 -1.81
N ASN A 19 6.97 7.19 -1.30
CA ASN A 19 8.34 7.64 -1.09
C ASN A 19 9.06 6.77 -0.07
N ILE A 20 8.38 6.36 0.98
CA ILE A 20 8.95 5.46 1.98
C ILE A 20 9.30 4.13 1.34
N LEU A 21 8.38 3.56 0.58
CA LEU A 21 8.61 2.28 -0.09
C LEU A 21 9.79 2.36 -1.07
N ARG A 22 9.84 3.42 -1.85
CA ARG A 22 10.92 3.63 -2.85
C ARG A 22 12.26 3.85 -2.20
N ALA A 23 12.30 4.43 -1.01
CA ALA A 23 13.53 4.68 -0.29
C ALA A 23 14.15 3.41 0.29
N HIS A 24 13.33 2.40 0.54
CA HIS A 24 13.77 1.19 1.25
C HIS A 24 13.73 -0.08 0.42
N LEU A 25 13.10 -0.05 -0.75
CA LEU A 25 12.92 -1.25 -1.58
C LEU A 25 13.33 -0.99 -3.02
N PRO A 26 13.60 -2.05 -3.80
CA PRO A 26 13.89 -1.90 -5.23
C PRO A 26 12.76 -1.21 -5.98
N GLN A 27 13.11 -0.55 -7.08
CA GLN A 27 12.15 0.23 -7.86
C GLN A 27 11.07 -0.60 -8.53
N SER A 28 11.29 -1.89 -8.70
CA SER A 28 10.36 -2.77 -9.40
C SER A 28 9.27 -3.35 -8.49
N ILE A 29 9.14 -2.85 -7.30
CA ILE A 29 8.13 -3.36 -6.38
C ILE A 29 6.73 -2.97 -6.82
N LYS A 30 5.77 -3.79 -6.41
CA LYS A 30 4.35 -3.47 -6.51
C LYS A 30 3.78 -3.35 -5.11
N ALA A 31 2.88 -2.42 -4.92
CA ALA A 31 2.22 -2.24 -3.65
C ALA A 31 0.73 -2.02 -3.89
N TRP A 32 -0.08 -2.61 -3.02
CA TRP A 32 -1.53 -2.47 -3.09
C TRP A 32 -2.08 -2.11 -1.73
N VAL A 33 -3.10 -1.28 -1.74
CA VAL A 33 -3.93 -1.03 -0.57
C VAL A 33 -5.06 -2.04 -0.57
N PHE A 34 -5.34 -2.62 0.55
CA PHE A 34 -6.50 -3.51 0.71
C PHE A 34 -7.22 -3.16 2.02
N GLY A 35 -8.25 -3.89 2.36
CA GLY A 35 -9.01 -3.62 3.56
C GLY A 35 -9.90 -2.39 3.43
N SER A 36 -10.18 -1.73 4.52
CA SER A 36 -11.21 -0.67 4.58
C SER A 36 -10.91 0.51 3.64
N ARG A 37 -9.65 0.86 3.44
CA ARG A 37 -9.32 1.99 2.56
C ARG A 37 -9.43 1.66 1.09
N ALA A 38 -9.29 0.41 0.73
CA ALA A 38 -9.52 -0.03 -0.65
C ALA A 38 -11.00 -0.20 -0.95
N THR A 39 -11.78 -0.61 0.03
CA THR A 39 -13.22 -0.86 -0.13
C THR A 39 -14.07 0.34 0.25
N ARG A 40 -13.45 1.46 0.59
CA ARG A 40 -14.10 2.72 0.96
C ARG A 40 -14.99 2.59 2.20
N ARG A 41 -14.63 1.69 3.09
CA ARG A 41 -15.28 1.55 4.40
C ARG A 41 -14.45 2.11 5.53
N ALA A 42 -13.37 2.83 5.17
CA ALA A 42 -12.47 3.40 6.14
C ALA A 42 -13.15 4.51 6.95
N ARG A 43 -12.83 4.52 8.22
CA ARG A 43 -13.14 5.65 9.10
C ARG A 43 -11.89 6.53 9.17
N ARG A 44 -12.05 7.70 9.77
CA ARG A 44 -10.97 8.70 9.84
C ARG A 44 -9.63 8.15 10.31
N TYR A 45 -9.66 7.25 11.28
CA TYR A 45 -8.45 6.68 11.88
C TYR A 45 -8.24 5.20 11.54
N SER A 46 -8.87 4.72 10.48
CA SER A 46 -8.66 3.35 10.03
C SER A 46 -7.22 3.11 9.64
N ASP A 47 -6.74 1.90 9.92
CA ASP A 47 -5.39 1.50 9.54
C ASP A 47 -5.26 1.51 8.01
N LEU A 48 -4.03 1.69 7.56
CA LEU A 48 -3.68 1.55 6.16
C LEU A 48 -3.04 0.18 5.97
N ASP A 49 -3.73 -0.70 5.26
CA ASP A 49 -3.25 -2.05 5.00
C ASP A 49 -2.55 -2.10 3.64
N LEU A 50 -1.27 -2.43 3.64
CA LEU A 50 -0.45 -2.49 2.43
C LEU A 50 0.06 -3.89 2.20
N ALA A 51 -0.15 -4.40 0.98
CA ALA A 51 0.47 -5.62 0.50
C ALA A 51 1.61 -5.24 -0.44
N ILE A 52 2.79 -5.80 -0.23
CA ILE A 52 3.98 -5.46 -0.97
C ILE A 52 4.49 -6.69 -1.70
N ASP A 53 4.70 -6.56 -2.99
CA ASP A 53 5.32 -7.58 -3.82
C ASP A 53 6.66 -7.06 -4.35
N ALA A 54 7.73 -7.53 -3.74
CA ALA A 54 9.10 -7.18 -4.15
C ALA A 54 9.68 -8.22 -5.12
N GLY A 55 8.86 -9.14 -5.61
CA GLY A 55 9.32 -10.24 -6.46
C GLY A 55 9.94 -11.37 -5.67
N ARG A 56 10.02 -11.24 -4.37
CA ARG A 56 10.58 -12.22 -3.44
C ARG A 56 10.06 -11.95 -2.05
N ARG A 57 10.29 -12.90 -1.16
CA ARG A 57 10.00 -12.67 0.27
C ARG A 57 10.91 -11.58 0.80
N LEU A 58 10.34 -10.67 1.58
CA LEU A 58 11.11 -9.63 2.27
C LEU A 58 11.87 -10.24 3.45
N THR A 59 13.05 -9.69 3.73
CA THR A 59 13.79 -10.09 4.92
C THR A 59 13.17 -9.45 6.16
N LEU A 60 13.45 -10.01 7.31
CA LEU A 60 12.98 -9.44 8.58
C LEU A 60 13.51 -8.02 8.77
N ASP A 61 14.77 -7.78 8.34
CA ASP A 61 15.38 -6.47 8.41
C ASP A 61 14.65 -5.45 7.54
N GLU A 62 14.30 -5.85 6.32
CA GLU A 62 13.54 -4.98 5.41
C GLU A 62 12.18 -4.62 6.00
N ILE A 63 11.48 -5.59 6.56
CA ILE A 63 10.18 -5.35 7.18
C ILE A 63 10.33 -4.43 8.39
N ALA A 64 11.34 -4.66 9.22
CA ALA A 64 11.57 -3.83 10.39
C ALA A 64 11.88 -2.38 10.02
N ARG A 65 12.70 -2.17 8.99
CA ARG A 65 13.03 -0.82 8.52
C ARG A 65 11.83 -0.10 7.94
N LEU A 66 11.01 -0.81 7.18
CA LEU A 66 9.77 -0.23 6.63
C LEU A 66 8.81 0.14 7.75
N THR A 67 8.61 -0.75 8.70
CA THR A 67 7.73 -0.51 9.84
C THR A 67 8.17 0.73 10.60
N GLU A 68 9.46 0.84 10.86
CA GLU A 68 10.01 1.99 11.55
C GLU A 68 9.85 3.27 10.73
N ALA A 69 10.13 3.21 9.43
CA ALA A 69 10.00 4.36 8.56
C ALA A 69 8.57 4.88 8.50
N PHE A 70 7.59 3.99 8.42
CA PHE A 70 6.19 4.40 8.46
C PHE A 70 5.80 4.96 9.82
N SER A 71 6.27 4.36 10.90
CA SER A 71 5.99 4.82 12.25
C SER A 71 6.56 6.21 12.52
N ASP A 72 7.74 6.50 11.96
CA ASP A 72 8.40 7.78 12.13
C ASP A 72 7.92 8.84 11.15
N SER A 73 7.06 8.48 10.22
CA SER A 73 6.58 9.39 9.19
C SER A 73 5.44 10.27 9.69
N ASP A 74 5.06 11.24 8.85
CA ASP A 74 3.93 12.12 9.12
C ASP A 74 2.59 11.49 8.79
N LEU A 75 2.56 10.22 8.39
CA LEU A 75 1.30 9.53 8.16
C LEU A 75 0.53 9.38 9.47
N PRO A 76 -0.73 9.84 9.51
CA PRO A 76 -1.53 9.76 10.74
C PRO A 76 -2.14 8.37 10.96
N HIS A 77 -1.89 7.45 10.04
CA HIS A 77 -2.47 6.11 10.06
C HIS A 77 -1.45 5.10 10.54
N ARG A 78 -1.92 4.13 11.30
CA ARG A 78 -1.13 2.92 11.52
C ARG A 78 -1.05 2.17 10.22
N VAL A 79 0.15 1.73 9.85
CA VAL A 79 0.36 1.00 8.60
C VAL A 79 0.65 -0.46 8.93
N ASP A 80 -0.18 -1.35 8.39
CA ASP A 80 0.03 -2.79 8.48
C ASP A 80 0.60 -3.29 7.16
N LEU A 81 1.80 -3.87 7.23
CA LEU A 81 2.51 -4.35 6.06
C LEU A 81 2.32 -5.85 5.92
N VAL A 82 1.98 -6.27 4.71
CA VAL A 82 1.85 -7.70 4.36
C VAL A 82 2.82 -7.97 3.21
N ASP A 83 3.68 -8.97 3.39
CA ASP A 83 4.58 -9.43 2.33
C ASP A 83 3.82 -10.42 1.44
N TRP A 84 3.59 -10.05 0.19
CA TRP A 84 2.86 -10.86 -0.77
C TRP A 84 3.44 -12.27 -0.92
N HIS A 85 4.75 -12.41 -0.75
CA HIS A 85 5.44 -13.70 -0.90
C HIS A 85 5.54 -14.50 0.39
N ASP A 86 4.98 -14.00 1.48
CA ASP A 86 5.01 -14.67 2.78
C ASP A 86 3.62 -15.01 3.32
N ILE A 87 2.61 -14.96 2.48
CA ILE A 87 1.24 -15.30 2.85
C ILE A 87 0.76 -16.49 2.03
N ASP A 88 -0.25 -17.20 2.53
CA ASP A 88 -0.81 -18.34 1.83
C ASP A 88 -1.76 -17.92 0.71
N ASP A 89 -2.17 -18.89 -0.11
CA ASP A 89 -3.02 -18.63 -1.27
C ASP A 89 -4.39 -18.10 -0.88
N ARG A 90 -4.92 -18.55 0.25
CA ARG A 90 -6.20 -18.09 0.74
C ARG A 90 -6.18 -16.61 1.06
N TRP A 91 -5.13 -16.17 1.72
CA TRP A 91 -4.91 -14.76 2.05
C TRP A 91 -4.73 -13.93 0.78
N ARG A 92 -3.96 -14.48 -0.18
CA ARG A 92 -3.76 -13.80 -1.47
C ARG A 92 -5.08 -13.59 -2.19
N GLN A 93 -5.95 -14.59 -2.21
CA GLN A 93 -7.26 -14.46 -2.85
C GLN A 93 -8.11 -13.40 -2.18
N THR A 94 -8.08 -13.33 -0.86
CA THR A 94 -8.80 -12.30 -0.12
C THR A 94 -8.32 -10.91 -0.51
N ILE A 95 -7.01 -10.72 -0.55
CA ILE A 95 -6.42 -9.43 -0.91
C ILE A 95 -6.73 -9.09 -2.38
N MET A 96 -6.59 -10.05 -3.27
CA MET A 96 -6.84 -9.84 -4.69
C MET A 96 -8.27 -9.39 -4.99
N ALA A 97 -9.21 -9.82 -4.16
CA ALA A 97 -10.62 -9.45 -4.37
C ALA A 97 -10.88 -7.97 -4.12
N GLU A 98 -10.04 -7.32 -3.33
CA GLU A 98 -10.33 -5.93 -2.93
C GLU A 98 -9.16 -4.96 -3.15
N ARG A 99 -7.99 -5.44 -3.51
CA ARG A 99 -6.80 -4.59 -3.58
C ARG A 99 -6.90 -3.54 -4.68
N VAL A 100 -6.30 -2.38 -4.39
CA VAL A 100 -6.16 -1.30 -5.35
C VAL A 100 -4.69 -0.90 -5.38
N ALA A 101 -4.13 -0.74 -6.57
CA ALA A 101 -2.72 -0.40 -6.70
C ALA A 101 -2.42 0.93 -6.00
N LEU A 102 -1.36 0.94 -5.21
CA LEU A 102 -0.88 2.16 -4.59
C LEU A 102 -0.03 2.91 -5.60
N THR A 103 -0.59 3.98 -6.12
CA THR A 103 0.10 4.85 -7.06
C THR A 103 -0.03 6.28 -6.58
N GLU A 104 0.76 7.16 -7.17
CA GLU A 104 0.53 8.58 -6.93
C GLU A 104 -0.89 8.92 -7.34
N ALA A 105 -1.43 10.01 -6.78
CA ALA A 105 -2.77 10.41 -7.13
C ALA A 105 -2.92 10.42 -8.65
N ALA A 106 -3.92 9.71 -9.14
CA ALA A 106 -4.13 9.60 -10.56
C ALA A 106 -4.37 10.98 -11.16
N HIS A 107 -3.73 11.25 -12.27
CA HIS A 107 -4.02 12.43 -13.04
C HIS A 107 -3.95 12.07 -14.51
N PRO A 108 -4.79 12.72 -15.31
CA PRO A 108 -4.98 12.30 -16.70
C PRO A 108 -3.70 12.32 -17.52
N ASP A 109 -2.84 13.25 -17.24
CA ASP A 109 -1.61 13.40 -17.99
C ASP A 109 -0.52 12.42 -17.58
N ALA A 110 -0.77 11.61 -16.57
CA ALA A 110 0.16 10.54 -16.23
C ALA A 110 0.42 9.68 -17.44
N ALA A 111 -0.55 9.59 -18.31
CA ALA A 111 -0.45 8.82 -19.53
C ALA A 111 0.16 9.61 -20.67
N GLY A 112 0.19 10.87 -20.49
CA GLY A 112 0.69 11.76 -21.54
C GLY A 112 2.13 12.01 -21.41
#